data_139c90ba8cba204f0de6f6f7a51031e7
#
_entry.id   139c90ba8cba204f0de6f6f7a51031e7
#
_cell.length_a   1.000
_cell.length_b   1.000
_cell.length_c   1.000
_cell.angle_alpha   90.00
_cell.angle_beta   90.00
_cell.angle_gamma   90.00
#
_symmetry.space_group_name_H-M   'P 1'
#
loop_
_entity.id
_entity.type
_entity.pdbx_description
1 polymer ?
#
loop_
_entity_poly.entity_id
_entity_poly.type
_entity_poly.pdbx_seq_one_letter_code
_entity_poly.pdbx_strand_id
1 'polypeptide(L)'
;MELSDALANKRKDILSLWIERTLDSYTSSGFFKRSKDPFANPVGVSIATGLTALFDLLLANADQSAFLEPLDTVVRIRAVQEFTPSQALASFLELKWVVLQFFSGSKETRPILPMLDDLDCRIDRMALTAFDIYAACREQLYQNRVSELKSGRAILTDAACPSALMRQERRETGTSN
;
A
#
# COMPACT_ATOMS: atom_id res chain seq x y z
N MET A 1 8.41 20.31 25.85
CA MET A 1 7.86 19.04 25.36
C MET A 1 8.44 18.84 23.98
N GLU A 2 9.21 17.80 23.80
CA GLU A 2 9.81 17.49 22.51
C GLU A 2 8.76 16.90 21.56
N LEU A 3 8.99 17.01 20.25
CA LEU A 3 8.07 16.49 19.23
C LEU A 3 7.87 14.98 19.40
N SER A 4 8.94 14.23 19.66
CA SER A 4 8.92 12.77 19.92
C SER A 4 7.98 12.38 21.06
N ASP A 5 8.04 13.12 22.18
CA ASP A 5 7.19 12.88 23.34
C ASP A 5 5.72 13.16 23.01
N ALA A 6 5.47 14.27 22.29
CA ALA A 6 4.12 14.65 21.88
C ALA A 6 3.49 13.62 20.94
N LEU A 7 4.25 13.12 19.96
CA LEU A 7 3.84 12.07 19.06
C LEU A 7 3.63 10.75 19.79
N ALA A 8 4.53 10.38 20.70
CA ALA A 8 4.41 9.14 21.49
C ALA A 8 3.13 9.14 22.35
N ASN A 9 2.80 10.28 22.98
CA ASN A 9 1.59 10.45 23.77
C ASN A 9 0.30 10.28 22.93
N LYS A 10 0.34 10.63 21.64
CA LYS A 10 -0.79 10.51 20.70
C LYS A 10 -0.68 9.31 19.75
N ARG A 11 0.33 8.46 19.94
CA ARG A 11 0.66 7.34 19.05
C ARG A 11 -0.56 6.50 18.69
N LYS A 12 -1.35 6.08 19.68
CA LYS A 12 -2.50 5.21 19.46
C LYS A 12 -3.57 5.87 18.60
N ASP A 13 -3.86 7.13 18.88
CA ASP A 13 -4.91 7.88 18.17
C ASP A 13 -4.47 8.17 16.73
N ILE A 14 -3.22 8.61 16.53
CA ILE A 14 -2.63 8.86 15.21
C ILE A 14 -2.64 7.58 14.36
N LEU A 15 -2.13 6.47 14.91
CA LEU A 15 -2.11 5.19 14.20
C LEU A 15 -3.51 4.69 13.85
N SER A 16 -4.46 4.80 14.80
CA SER A 16 -5.83 4.36 14.54
C SER A 16 -6.44 5.12 13.37
N LEU A 17 -6.30 6.44 13.36
CA LEU A 17 -6.83 7.27 12.27
C LEU A 17 -6.10 7.05 10.95
N TRP A 18 -4.77 6.92 10.97
CA TRP A 18 -3.98 6.69 9.76
C TRP A 18 -4.28 5.34 9.11
N ILE A 19 -4.35 4.27 9.90
CA ILE A 19 -4.73 2.93 9.44
C ILE A 19 -6.15 2.95 8.89
N GLU A 20 -7.09 3.56 9.62
CA GLU A 20 -8.47 3.67 9.18
C GLU A 20 -8.57 4.33 7.81
N ARG A 21 -7.96 5.50 7.62
CA ARG A 21 -7.96 6.24 6.35
C ARG A 21 -7.29 5.44 5.22
N THR A 22 -6.17 4.77 5.52
CA THR A 22 -5.50 3.92 4.54
C THR A 22 -6.42 2.78 4.08
N LEU A 23 -7.13 2.13 5.00
CA LEU A 23 -8.07 1.05 4.68
C LEU A 23 -9.33 1.56 3.97
N ASP A 24 -9.74 2.81 4.18
CA ASP A 24 -10.86 3.43 3.46
C ASP A 24 -10.60 3.61 1.97
N SER A 25 -9.35 3.62 1.54
CA SER A 25 -9.00 3.66 0.12
C SER A 25 -9.34 2.37 -0.65
N TYR A 26 -9.68 1.30 0.05
CA TYR A 26 -10.06 0.01 -0.53
C TYR A 26 -11.55 -0.09 -0.77
N THR A 27 -11.96 -0.70 -1.88
CA THR A 27 -13.38 -0.90 -2.22
C THR A 27 -14.14 -1.70 -1.15
N SER A 28 -13.46 -2.63 -0.48
CA SER A 28 -14.03 -3.46 0.60
C SER A 28 -13.58 -3.00 2.00
N SER A 29 -13.47 -1.69 2.20
CA SER A 29 -12.93 -1.10 3.44
C SER A 29 -13.60 -1.60 4.72
N GLY A 30 -14.91 -1.81 4.70
CA GLY A 30 -15.66 -2.32 5.85
C GLY A 30 -15.24 -3.73 6.29
N PHE A 31 -14.80 -4.59 5.38
CA PHE A 31 -14.26 -5.90 5.70
C PHE A 31 -12.87 -5.78 6.34
N PHE A 32 -11.97 -5.02 5.70
CA PHE A 32 -10.59 -4.85 6.18
C PHE A 32 -10.50 -4.19 7.56
N LYS A 33 -11.44 -3.35 7.92
CA LYS A 33 -11.50 -2.69 9.23
C LYS A 33 -12.02 -3.59 10.35
N ARG A 34 -12.97 -4.49 10.06
CA ARG A 34 -13.67 -5.29 11.09
C ARG A 34 -12.91 -6.52 11.55
N SER A 35 -12.28 -7.24 10.64
CA SER A 35 -11.60 -8.49 10.99
C SER A 35 -10.14 -8.23 11.37
N LYS A 36 -9.79 -8.55 12.61
CA LYS A 36 -8.42 -8.54 13.12
C LYS A 36 -7.74 -9.91 13.02
N ASP A 37 -8.45 -10.91 12.52
CA ASP A 37 -7.91 -12.25 12.31
C ASP A 37 -7.00 -12.26 11.08
N PRO A 38 -5.70 -12.60 11.23
CA PRO A 38 -4.74 -12.66 10.13
C PRO A 38 -5.12 -13.65 9.04
N PHE A 39 -5.85 -14.72 9.37
CA PHE A 39 -6.29 -15.71 8.39
C PHE A 39 -7.51 -15.22 7.58
N ALA A 40 -8.44 -14.54 8.25
CA ALA A 40 -9.62 -13.99 7.58
C ALA A 40 -9.32 -12.68 6.84
N ASN A 41 -8.36 -11.88 7.31
CA ASN A 41 -8.02 -10.55 6.78
C ASN A 41 -6.49 -10.33 6.70
N PRO A 42 -5.76 -11.11 5.91
CA PRO A 42 -4.30 -10.98 5.82
C PRO A 42 -3.87 -9.61 5.29
N VAL A 43 -4.62 -9.04 4.34
CA VAL A 43 -4.33 -7.72 3.75
C VAL A 43 -4.46 -6.61 4.79
N GLY A 44 -5.60 -6.51 5.48
CA GLY A 44 -5.83 -5.46 6.47
C GLY A 44 -4.84 -5.54 7.64
N VAL A 45 -4.51 -6.75 8.11
CA VAL A 45 -3.54 -6.95 9.19
C VAL A 45 -2.13 -6.58 8.72
N SER A 46 -1.70 -6.99 7.51
CA SER A 46 -0.37 -6.64 6.98
C SER A 46 -0.22 -5.14 6.80
N ILE A 47 -1.24 -4.45 6.27
CA ILE A 47 -1.24 -2.99 6.15
C ILE A 47 -1.11 -2.33 7.54
N ALA A 48 -1.94 -2.73 8.50
CA ALA A 48 -1.90 -2.16 9.84
C ALA A 48 -0.55 -2.38 10.54
N THR A 49 0.03 -3.57 10.41
CA THR A 49 1.35 -3.91 10.96
C THR A 49 2.45 -3.09 10.30
N GLY A 50 2.44 -2.99 8.96
CA GLY A 50 3.43 -2.20 8.22
C GLY A 50 3.37 -0.72 8.57
N LEU A 51 2.17 -0.11 8.62
CA LEU A 51 2.00 1.29 9.01
C LEU A 51 2.43 1.54 10.46
N THR A 52 2.16 0.59 11.36
CA THR A 52 2.61 0.69 12.76
C THR A 52 4.14 0.71 12.83
N ALA A 53 4.80 -0.22 12.14
CA ALA A 53 6.27 -0.27 12.09
C ALA A 53 6.86 1.02 11.50
N LEU A 54 6.28 1.54 10.41
CA LEU A 54 6.72 2.80 9.79
C LEU A 54 6.59 3.98 10.76
N PHE A 55 5.50 4.08 11.50
CA PHE A 55 5.31 5.14 12.47
C PHE A 55 6.31 5.04 13.64
N ASP A 56 6.59 3.84 14.12
CA ASP A 56 7.58 3.62 15.19
C ASP A 56 9.00 3.99 14.72
N LEU A 57 9.36 3.71 13.46
CA LEU A 57 10.62 4.13 12.88
C LEU A 57 10.71 5.66 12.74
N LEU A 58 9.61 6.33 12.41
CA LEU A 58 9.56 7.80 12.39
C LEU A 58 9.78 8.36 13.79
N LEU A 59 9.16 7.80 14.83
CA LEU A 59 9.35 8.22 16.22
C LEU A 59 10.79 7.99 16.72
N ALA A 60 11.37 6.85 16.34
CA ALA A 60 12.73 6.49 16.72
C ALA A 60 13.81 7.27 15.97
N ASN A 61 13.42 8.12 15.01
CA ASN A 61 14.37 8.81 14.12
C ASN A 61 15.32 7.83 13.41
N ALA A 62 14.80 6.66 12.99
CA ALA A 62 15.57 5.60 12.40
C ALA A 62 16.15 5.98 11.04
N ASP A 63 17.23 5.30 10.65
CA ASP A 63 17.83 5.44 9.33
C ASP A 63 16.87 5.02 8.22
N GLN A 64 17.02 5.63 7.03
CA GLN A 64 16.12 5.38 5.89
C GLN A 64 16.09 3.91 5.46
N SER A 65 17.18 3.18 5.61
CA SER A 65 17.26 1.75 5.28
C SER A 65 16.31 0.88 6.11
N ALA A 66 16.01 1.29 7.34
CA ALA A 66 15.08 0.57 8.21
C ALA A 66 13.63 0.59 7.70
N PHE A 67 13.27 1.59 6.89
CA PHE A 67 11.94 1.72 6.32
C PHE A 67 11.66 0.75 5.16
N LEU A 68 12.69 0.16 4.54
CA LEU A 68 12.53 -0.64 3.32
C LEU A 68 11.61 -1.83 3.49
N GLU A 69 11.79 -2.63 4.54
CA GLU A 69 11.00 -3.84 4.77
C GLU A 69 9.51 -3.55 5.01
N PRO A 70 9.12 -2.67 5.96
CA PRO A 70 7.72 -2.36 6.17
C PRO A 70 7.09 -1.61 4.99
N LEU A 71 7.84 -0.78 4.26
CA LEU A 71 7.38 -0.16 3.02
C LEU A 71 7.12 -1.20 1.94
N ASP A 72 8.05 -2.13 1.72
CA ASP A 72 7.90 -3.19 0.73
C ASP A 72 6.62 -4.00 0.97
N THR A 73 6.34 -4.34 2.23
CA THR A 73 5.13 -5.06 2.62
C THR A 73 3.86 -4.31 2.23
N VAL A 74 3.75 -3.03 2.59
CA VAL A 74 2.55 -2.22 2.33
C VAL A 74 2.40 -1.91 0.84
N VAL A 75 3.50 -1.52 0.19
CA VAL A 75 3.50 -1.05 -1.20
C VAL A 75 3.21 -2.18 -2.18
N ARG A 76 3.80 -3.38 -1.98
CA ARG A 76 3.55 -4.54 -2.85
C ARG A 76 2.08 -4.95 -2.83
N ILE A 77 1.44 -4.97 -1.65
CA ILE A 77 0.02 -5.26 -1.54
C ILE A 77 -0.78 -4.30 -2.43
N ARG A 78 -0.49 -3.00 -2.36
CA ARG A 78 -1.20 -1.96 -3.14
C ARG A 78 -0.87 -2.03 -4.64
N ALA A 79 0.37 -2.32 -4.99
CA ALA A 79 0.79 -2.44 -6.39
C ALA A 79 0.12 -3.61 -7.11
N VAL A 80 -0.07 -4.74 -6.43
CA VAL A 80 -0.76 -5.94 -6.97
C VAL A 80 -2.27 -5.72 -7.10
N GLN A 81 -2.86 -4.90 -6.24
CA GLN A 81 -4.29 -4.61 -6.23
C GLN A 81 -4.71 -3.47 -7.18
N GLU A 82 -3.92 -3.18 -8.20
CA GLU A 82 -4.22 -2.22 -9.27
C GLU A 82 -4.43 -0.76 -8.82
N PHE A 83 -3.94 -0.39 -7.65
CA PHE A 83 -3.88 1.03 -7.28
C PHE A 83 -2.98 1.78 -8.27
N THR A 84 -3.40 2.98 -8.66
CA THR A 84 -2.51 3.89 -9.38
C THR A 84 -1.34 4.32 -8.47
N PRO A 85 -0.21 4.77 -9.03
CA PRO A 85 0.90 5.27 -8.20
C PRO A 85 0.46 6.31 -7.16
N SER A 86 -0.35 7.27 -7.57
CA SER A 86 -0.86 8.32 -6.68
C SER A 86 -1.73 7.75 -5.56
N GLN A 87 -2.63 6.82 -5.87
CA GLN A 87 -3.46 6.16 -4.87
C GLN A 87 -2.63 5.32 -3.90
N ALA A 88 -1.62 4.59 -4.42
CA ALA A 88 -0.76 3.77 -3.58
C ALA A 88 0.04 4.59 -2.58
N LEU A 89 0.49 5.79 -2.97
CA LEU A 89 1.38 6.64 -2.17
C LEU A 89 0.64 7.65 -1.31
N ALA A 90 -0.57 8.03 -1.69
CA ALA A 90 -1.37 9.03 -0.95
C ALA A 90 -1.48 8.69 0.55
N SER A 91 -1.61 7.40 0.88
CA SER A 91 -1.72 6.97 2.27
C SER A 91 -0.51 7.33 3.14
N PHE A 92 0.70 7.38 2.58
CA PHE A 92 1.90 7.80 3.33
C PHE A 92 1.89 9.31 3.57
N LEU A 93 1.53 10.11 2.55
CA LEU A 93 1.45 11.55 2.67
C LEU A 93 0.29 12.01 3.56
N GLU A 94 -0.80 11.24 3.64
CA GLU A 94 -1.92 11.52 4.55
C GLU A 94 -1.51 11.52 6.02
N LEU A 95 -0.41 10.87 6.40
CA LEU A 95 0.11 10.91 7.76
C LEU A 95 0.38 12.35 8.21
N LYS A 96 0.85 13.24 7.32
CA LYS A 96 1.05 14.67 7.62
C LYS A 96 -0.25 15.32 8.09
N TRP A 97 -1.32 15.09 7.33
CA TRP A 97 -2.63 15.61 7.69
C TRP A 97 -3.13 15.02 9.00
N VAL A 98 -2.98 13.71 9.20
CA VAL A 98 -3.39 13.02 10.43
C VAL A 98 -2.68 13.62 11.63
N VAL A 99 -1.36 13.76 11.57
CA VAL A 99 -0.58 14.39 12.65
C VAL A 99 -1.08 15.81 12.93
N LEU A 100 -1.25 16.61 11.88
CA LEU A 100 -1.70 17.99 12.01
C LEU A 100 -3.08 18.10 12.72
N GLN A 101 -3.99 17.16 12.51
CA GLN A 101 -5.31 17.13 13.18
C GLN A 101 -5.18 17.06 14.70
N PHE A 102 -4.19 16.33 15.22
CA PHE A 102 -3.98 16.20 16.67
C PHE A 102 -3.25 17.37 17.30
N PHE A 103 -2.52 18.17 16.52
CA PHE A 103 -1.68 19.26 17.03
C PHE A 103 -2.19 20.65 16.70
N SER A 104 -3.08 20.86 15.74
CA SER A 104 -3.60 22.18 15.36
C SER A 104 -4.72 22.70 16.26
N GLY A 105 -5.41 21.81 16.99
CA GLY A 105 -6.63 22.14 17.74
C GLY A 105 -6.42 22.70 19.14
N SER A 106 -5.22 22.63 19.74
CA SER A 106 -4.96 23.03 21.12
C SER A 106 -3.90 24.15 21.22
N LYS A 107 -4.14 25.12 22.12
CA LYS A 107 -3.14 26.15 22.43
C LYS A 107 -1.86 25.56 23.01
N GLU A 108 -1.95 24.41 23.70
CA GLU A 108 -0.82 23.72 24.33
C GLU A 108 0.10 23.06 23.30
N THR A 109 -0.44 22.68 22.15
CA THR A 109 0.31 21.99 21.08
C THR A 109 0.84 22.95 19.99
N ARG A 110 0.38 24.22 19.96
CA ARG A 110 0.87 25.21 18.99
C ARG A 110 2.40 25.33 18.91
N PRO A 111 3.17 25.27 20.03
CA PRO A 111 4.63 25.35 19.97
C PRO A 111 5.29 24.17 19.22
N ILE A 112 4.56 23.09 18.99
CA ILE A 112 5.05 21.89 18.29
C ILE A 112 4.95 22.05 16.78
N LEU A 113 4.03 22.89 16.27
CA LEU A 113 3.78 23.03 14.84
C LEU A 113 5.05 23.36 14.02
N PRO A 114 5.95 24.27 14.44
CA PRO A 114 7.19 24.53 13.72
C PRO A 114 8.16 23.34 13.70
N MET A 115 8.01 22.40 14.65
CA MET A 115 8.86 21.21 14.72
C MET A 115 8.39 20.09 13.79
N LEU A 116 7.21 20.23 13.18
CA LEU A 116 6.67 19.26 12.23
C LEU A 116 7.40 19.27 10.88
N ASP A 117 8.12 20.32 10.54
CA ASP A 117 8.82 20.44 9.25
C ASP A 117 9.83 19.31 9.03
N ASP A 118 10.57 18.89 10.08
CA ASP A 118 11.48 17.74 9.98
C ASP A 118 10.74 16.44 9.80
N LEU A 119 9.65 16.22 10.53
CA LEU A 119 8.79 15.06 10.37
C LEU A 119 8.19 15.01 8.96
N ASP A 120 7.74 16.14 8.44
CA ASP A 120 7.20 16.26 7.09
C ASP A 120 8.22 15.89 6.02
N CYS A 121 9.47 16.37 6.16
CA CYS A 121 10.56 15.97 5.28
C CYS A 121 10.85 14.47 5.33
N ARG A 122 10.74 13.85 6.49
CA ARG A 122 10.95 12.41 6.66
C ARG A 122 9.81 11.60 6.06
N ILE A 123 8.59 12.07 6.19
CA ILE A 123 7.42 11.46 5.53
C ILE A 123 7.56 11.57 4.01
N ASP A 124 8.04 12.69 3.48
CA ASP A 124 8.29 12.85 2.04
C ASP A 124 9.34 11.85 1.53
N ARG A 125 10.46 11.71 2.24
CA ARG A 125 11.48 10.71 1.88
C ARG A 125 10.93 9.29 1.92
N MET A 126 10.12 8.96 2.94
CA MET A 126 9.43 7.68 3.05
C MET A 126 8.51 7.46 1.83
N ALA A 127 7.74 8.47 1.42
CA ALA A 127 6.85 8.38 0.26
C ALA A 127 7.63 8.24 -1.06
N LEU A 128 8.77 8.90 -1.22
CA LEU A 128 9.64 8.74 -2.39
C LEU A 128 10.24 7.34 -2.45
N THR A 129 10.69 6.78 -1.32
CA THR A 129 11.16 5.39 -1.25
C THR A 129 10.02 4.41 -1.59
N ALA A 130 8.81 4.67 -1.12
CA ALA A 130 7.62 3.89 -1.48
C ALA A 130 7.33 3.96 -2.99
N PHE A 131 7.57 5.10 -3.63
CA PHE A 131 7.43 5.25 -5.09
C PHE A 131 8.39 4.33 -5.85
N ASP A 132 9.66 4.31 -5.45
CA ASP A 132 10.66 3.45 -6.08
C ASP A 132 10.29 1.97 -5.95
N ILE A 133 9.83 1.54 -4.76
CA ILE A 133 9.35 0.17 -4.52
C ILE A 133 8.12 -0.12 -5.38
N TYR A 134 7.17 0.81 -5.48
CA TYR A 134 5.98 0.67 -6.31
C TYR A 134 6.37 0.50 -7.79
N ALA A 135 7.24 1.36 -8.30
CA ALA A 135 7.69 1.33 -9.69
C ALA A 135 8.38 0.01 -10.02
N ALA A 136 9.29 -0.45 -9.15
CA ALA A 136 9.98 -1.73 -9.31
C ALA A 136 9.01 -2.92 -9.29
N CYS A 137 8.02 -2.90 -8.40
CA CYS A 137 7.00 -3.94 -8.32
C CYS A 137 6.14 -3.99 -9.59
N ARG A 138 5.69 -2.84 -10.10
CA ARG A 138 4.90 -2.75 -11.35
C ARG A 138 5.71 -3.19 -12.56
N GLU A 139 6.98 -2.81 -12.64
CA GLU A 139 7.87 -3.26 -13.71
C GLU A 139 8.02 -4.78 -13.69
N GLN A 140 8.23 -5.38 -12.52
CA GLN A 140 8.33 -6.84 -12.38
C GLN A 140 7.04 -7.55 -12.81
N LEU A 141 5.88 -7.04 -12.42
CA LEU A 141 4.58 -7.57 -12.83
C LEU A 141 4.41 -7.50 -14.34
N TYR A 142 4.80 -6.38 -14.95
CA TYR A 142 4.75 -6.20 -16.40
C TYR A 142 5.68 -7.18 -17.13
N GLN A 143 6.92 -7.33 -16.69
CA GLN A 143 7.90 -8.26 -17.27
C GLN A 143 7.41 -9.70 -17.17
N ASN A 144 6.84 -10.10 -16.03
CA ASN A 144 6.24 -11.41 -15.85
C ASN A 144 5.11 -11.64 -16.87
N ARG A 145 4.21 -10.66 -17.04
CA ARG A 145 3.12 -10.76 -18.01
C ARG A 145 3.63 -10.88 -19.45
N VAL A 146 4.64 -10.08 -19.83
CA VAL A 146 5.26 -10.17 -21.15
C VAL A 146 5.92 -11.55 -21.37
N SER A 147 6.57 -12.09 -20.35
CA SER A 147 7.17 -13.42 -20.40
C SER A 147 6.12 -14.53 -20.57
N GLU A 148 5.02 -14.45 -19.84
CA GLU A 148 3.89 -15.37 -19.96
C GLU A 148 3.30 -15.36 -21.39
N LEU A 149 3.08 -14.18 -21.95
CA LEU A 149 2.59 -14.02 -23.32
C LEU A 149 3.54 -14.64 -24.34
N LYS A 150 4.87 -14.36 -24.21
CA LYS A 150 5.89 -14.89 -25.10
C LYS A 150 6.04 -16.42 -25.00
N SER A 151 5.82 -17.00 -23.82
CA SER A 151 5.91 -18.44 -23.60
C SER A 151 4.68 -19.21 -24.06
N GLY A 152 3.65 -18.54 -24.55
CA GLY A 152 2.38 -19.14 -24.96
C GLY A 152 1.51 -19.63 -23.78
N ARG A 153 1.95 -19.49 -22.55
CA ARG A 153 1.17 -19.92 -21.36
C ARG A 153 -0.05 -19.06 -21.11
N ALA A 154 -0.08 -17.83 -21.60
CA ALA A 154 -1.23 -16.93 -21.50
C ALA A 154 -2.49 -17.47 -22.24
N ILE A 155 -2.29 -18.35 -23.22
CA ILE A 155 -3.39 -19.00 -23.94
C ILE A 155 -4.27 -19.83 -22.98
N LEU A 156 -3.73 -20.28 -21.86
CA LEU A 156 -4.46 -21.10 -20.88
C LEU A 156 -5.23 -20.29 -19.83
N THR A 157 -4.89 -19.00 -19.65
CA THR A 157 -5.53 -18.15 -18.64
C THR A 157 -6.61 -17.22 -19.24
N ASP A 158 -6.46 -16.77 -20.49
CA ASP A 158 -7.43 -15.94 -21.22
C ASP A 158 -8.21 -16.72 -22.28
N ALA A 159 -7.78 -17.92 -22.61
CA ALA A 159 -8.49 -18.72 -23.59
C ALA A 159 -9.76 -19.30 -22.98
N ALA A 160 -10.84 -19.12 -23.68
CA ALA A 160 -12.02 -19.93 -23.57
C ALA A 160 -11.61 -21.40 -23.31
N CYS A 161 -12.34 -22.05 -22.41
CA CYS A 161 -12.24 -23.47 -22.06
C CYS A 161 -11.65 -24.30 -23.23
N PRO A 162 -10.73 -25.26 -22.99
CA PRO A 162 -10.15 -26.12 -24.01
C PRO A 162 -11.20 -26.75 -24.97
N SER A 163 -12.45 -26.92 -24.51
CA SER A 163 -13.59 -27.32 -25.32
C SER A 163 -14.01 -26.30 -26.40
N ALA A 164 -13.61 -25.01 -26.27
CA ALA A 164 -13.90 -24.00 -27.30
C ALA A 164 -12.90 -24.07 -28.46
N LEU A 165 -11.64 -24.38 -28.18
CA LEU A 165 -10.63 -24.64 -29.21
C LEU A 165 -10.97 -25.88 -30.04
N MET A 166 -11.41 -26.97 -29.40
CA MET A 166 -11.86 -28.18 -30.12
C MET A 166 -13.11 -27.96 -30.95
N ARG A 167 -13.96 -26.98 -30.62
CA ARG A 167 -15.14 -26.63 -31.46
C ARG A 167 -14.71 -25.79 -32.67
N GLN A 168 -13.67 -25.04 -32.59
CA GLN A 168 -13.15 -24.21 -33.69
C GLN A 168 -12.48 -25.10 -34.74
N GLU A 169 -11.66 -26.08 -34.35
CA GLU A 169 -11.07 -27.07 -35.24
C GLU A 169 -12.12 -27.93 -35.98
N ARG A 170 -13.21 -28.32 -35.31
CA ARG A 170 -14.30 -29.06 -35.98
C ARG A 170 -15.08 -28.27 -37.02
N ARG A 171 -15.13 -26.93 -36.87
CA ARG A 171 -15.80 -26.07 -37.87
C ARG A 171 -14.95 -25.87 -39.10
N GLU A 172 -13.63 -25.85 -38.97
CA GLU A 172 -12.69 -25.70 -40.10
C GLU A 172 -12.55 -27.00 -40.91
N THR A 173 -12.65 -28.16 -40.25
CA THR A 173 -12.57 -29.45 -40.92
C THR A 173 -13.91 -29.93 -41.52
N GLY A 174 -15.04 -29.31 -41.17
CA GLY A 174 -16.38 -29.67 -41.62
C GLY A 174 -16.87 -28.96 -42.88
N THR A 175 -16.06 -28.05 -43.48
CA THR A 175 -16.44 -27.26 -44.67
C THR A 175 -15.76 -27.71 -45.96
N SER A 176 -15.16 -28.89 -45.98
CA SER A 176 -14.61 -29.50 -47.20
C SER A 176 -15.40 -30.78 -47.53
N ASN A 177 -16.61 -30.63 -48.11
CA ASN A 177 -17.30 -31.62 -48.93
C ASN A 177 -18.30 -30.93 -49.82
#